data_0e24d8826c6ca4ccdebfceebbd3b17cd
#
_entry.id   0e24d8826c6ca4ccdebfceebbd3b17cd
#
_cell.length_a   1.000
_cell.length_b   1.000
_cell.length_c   1.000
_cell.angle_alpha   90.00
_cell.angle_beta   90.00
_cell.angle_gamma   90.00
#
_symmetry.space_group_name_H-M   'P 1'
#
loop_
_entity.id
_entity.type
_entity.pdbx_description
1 polymer ?
#
loop_
_entity_poly.entity_id
_entity_poly.type
_entity_poly.pdbx_seq_one_letter_code
_entity_poly.pdbx_strand_id
1 'polypeptide(L)'
;MDPQKEFPYPGLRNTRDGAEAVVYVDIHTTQGACAYPITSSSKMGDGYAGFVADGQLNLWDEKLEFMELESEHSSASSAEGFALAGGRVANYTSGQGLVLMKEVLYTISGKRLPV
;
A
#
# COMPACT_ATOMS: atom_id res chain seq x y z
N MET A 1 31.60 1.03 14.39
CA MET A 1 30.40 1.87 14.63
C MET A 1 30.43 2.28 16.09
N ASP A 2 30.38 3.57 16.37
CA ASP A 2 30.41 4.10 17.74
C ASP A 2 29.10 3.69 18.44
N PRO A 3 29.15 2.88 19.52
CA PRO A 3 27.95 2.43 20.23
C PRO A 3 27.22 3.56 20.96
N GLN A 4 27.80 4.75 21.02
CA GLN A 4 27.20 5.92 21.65
C GLN A 4 26.53 6.89 20.67
N LYS A 5 26.55 6.58 19.37
CA LYS A 5 25.87 7.42 18.37
C LYS A 5 24.38 7.16 18.41
N GLU A 6 23.67 8.04 19.09
CA GLU A 6 22.22 8.03 19.13
C GLU A 6 21.66 8.41 17.74
N PHE A 7 20.86 7.53 17.15
CA PHE A 7 20.20 7.82 15.89
C PHE A 7 18.99 8.73 16.15
N PRO A 8 18.80 9.82 15.38
CA PRO A 8 17.68 10.74 15.62
C PRO A 8 16.30 10.05 15.43
N TYR A 9 16.26 8.97 14.64
CA TYR A 9 15.03 8.19 14.39
C TYR A 9 15.36 6.70 14.57
N PRO A 10 15.41 6.19 15.81
CA PRO A 10 15.84 4.81 16.06
C PRO A 10 14.86 3.75 15.55
N GLY A 11 13.61 4.13 15.28
CA GLY A 11 12.56 3.20 14.86
C GLY A 11 12.08 2.28 15.99
N LEU A 12 11.21 1.34 15.61
CA LEU A 12 10.72 0.29 16.50
C LEU A 12 11.33 -1.04 16.07
N ARG A 13 12.07 -1.69 16.98
CA ARG A 13 12.62 -3.03 16.72
C ARG A 13 11.51 -4.06 16.86
N ASN A 14 11.28 -4.83 15.78
CA ASN A 14 10.27 -5.87 15.77
C ASN A 14 10.70 -7.00 14.82
N THR A 15 10.12 -8.17 15.00
CA THR A 15 10.29 -9.30 14.09
C THR A 15 9.06 -9.40 13.21
N ARG A 16 9.23 -9.20 11.91
CA ARG A 16 8.16 -9.24 10.92
C ARG A 16 8.67 -9.92 9.65
N ASP A 17 7.77 -10.49 8.88
CA ASP A 17 8.11 -10.85 7.50
C ASP A 17 8.02 -9.61 6.58
N GLY A 18 8.43 -9.77 5.31
CA GLY A 18 8.46 -8.66 4.36
C GLY A 18 7.08 -8.04 4.10
N ALA A 19 6.03 -8.86 3.99
CA ALA A 19 4.67 -8.39 3.76
C ALA A 19 4.16 -7.56 4.95
N GLU A 20 4.39 -8.05 6.17
CA GLU A 20 4.01 -7.34 7.39
C GLU A 20 4.75 -5.99 7.52
N ALA A 21 6.02 -5.96 7.15
CA ALA A 21 6.82 -4.73 7.19
C ALA A 21 6.30 -3.68 6.19
N VAL A 22 5.94 -4.09 4.98
CA VAL A 22 5.35 -3.20 3.97
C VAL A 22 4.02 -2.64 4.46
N VAL A 23 3.12 -3.50 4.93
CA VAL A 23 1.80 -3.08 5.43
C VAL A 23 1.94 -2.12 6.61
N TYR A 24 2.87 -2.39 7.51
CA TYR A 24 3.11 -1.50 8.67
C TYR A 24 3.45 -0.06 8.23
N VAL A 25 4.25 0.10 7.20
CA VAL A 25 4.57 1.43 6.66
C VAL A 25 3.36 2.02 5.93
N ASP A 26 2.70 1.23 5.10
CA ASP A 26 1.62 1.71 4.24
C ASP A 26 0.39 2.19 5.03
N ILE A 27 0.01 1.50 6.10
CA ILE A 27 -1.12 1.93 6.94
C ILE A 27 -0.90 3.29 7.59
N HIS A 28 0.35 3.73 7.74
CA HIS A 28 0.66 5.04 8.30
C HIS A 28 0.81 6.12 7.24
N THR A 29 1.21 5.75 6.01
CA THR A 29 1.62 6.70 4.97
C THR A 29 0.68 6.79 3.78
N THR A 30 -0.48 6.11 3.83
CA THR A 30 -1.50 6.16 2.79
C THR A 30 -2.87 6.50 3.36
N GLN A 31 -3.79 6.88 2.50
CA GLN A 31 -5.21 6.99 2.81
C GLN A 31 -5.98 5.73 2.43
N GLY A 32 -5.42 4.89 1.58
CA GLY A 32 -6.09 3.67 1.17
C GLY A 32 -5.19 2.71 0.43
N ALA A 33 -5.72 1.54 0.13
CA ALA A 33 -5.09 0.55 -0.73
C ALA A 33 -6.12 -0.14 -1.62
N CYS A 34 -5.66 -0.56 -2.79
CA CYS A 34 -6.42 -1.36 -3.73
C CYS A 34 -5.68 -2.67 -3.97
N ALA A 35 -6.42 -3.76 -4.15
CA ALA A 35 -5.82 -5.04 -4.47
C ALA A 35 -6.78 -5.93 -5.24
N TYR A 36 -6.22 -6.84 -6.02
CA TYR A 36 -6.84 -8.08 -6.45
C TYR A 36 -6.02 -9.23 -5.86
N PRO A 37 -6.64 -10.13 -5.07
CA PRO A 37 -5.91 -11.18 -4.37
C PRO A 37 -5.18 -12.09 -5.35
N ILE A 38 -3.87 -12.16 -5.20
CA ILE A 38 -3.02 -13.05 -5.99
C ILE A 38 -1.90 -13.59 -5.09
N THR A 39 -1.53 -14.84 -5.30
CA THR A 39 -0.49 -15.53 -4.53
C THR A 39 0.79 -14.71 -4.47
N SER A 40 1.42 -14.70 -3.34
CA SER A 40 2.58 -13.94 -2.85
C SER A 40 2.31 -12.50 -2.44
N SER A 41 1.29 -11.82 -2.97
CA SER A 41 0.93 -10.46 -2.54
C SER A 41 -0.36 -10.39 -1.70
N SER A 42 -1.16 -11.45 -1.67
CA SER A 42 -2.43 -11.51 -0.93
C SER A 42 -2.26 -11.18 0.55
N LYS A 43 -1.15 -11.59 1.16
CA LYS A 43 -0.87 -11.31 2.57
C LYS A 43 -0.78 -9.80 2.87
N MET A 44 -0.29 -9.01 1.92
CA MET A 44 -0.27 -7.54 2.08
C MET A 44 -1.68 -6.96 2.04
N GLY A 45 -2.49 -7.36 1.07
CA GLY A 45 -3.89 -6.92 0.98
C GLY A 45 -4.71 -7.32 2.20
N ASP A 46 -4.62 -8.58 2.62
CA ASP A 46 -5.32 -9.10 3.81
C ASP A 46 -4.87 -8.36 5.08
N GLY A 47 -3.58 -8.12 5.22
CA GLY A 47 -3.03 -7.37 6.36
C GLY A 47 -3.55 -5.94 6.41
N TYR A 48 -3.53 -5.24 5.28
CA TYR A 48 -4.06 -3.88 5.20
C TYR A 48 -5.56 -3.84 5.52
N ALA A 49 -6.35 -4.74 4.93
CA ALA A 49 -7.78 -4.85 5.20
C ALA A 49 -8.08 -5.14 6.67
N GLY A 50 -7.26 -5.97 7.32
CA GLY A 50 -7.37 -6.24 8.75
C GLY A 50 -7.21 -4.98 9.59
N PHE A 51 -6.23 -4.14 9.30
CA PHE A 51 -6.03 -2.87 9.98
C PHE A 51 -7.19 -1.89 9.74
N VAL A 52 -7.73 -1.85 8.52
CA VAL A 52 -8.94 -1.06 8.23
C VAL A 52 -10.10 -1.50 9.12
N ALA A 53 -10.34 -2.82 9.23
CA ALA A 53 -11.40 -3.38 10.06
C ALA A 53 -11.20 -3.05 11.55
N ASP A 54 -9.97 -2.98 12.01
CA ASP A 54 -9.63 -2.65 13.40
C ASP A 54 -9.69 -1.13 13.69
N GLY A 55 -9.98 -0.31 12.68
CA GLY A 55 -10.08 1.14 12.85
C GLY A 55 -8.75 1.87 12.94
N GLN A 56 -7.67 1.26 12.42
CA GLN A 56 -6.35 1.92 12.36
C GLN A 56 -6.43 3.26 11.63
N LEU A 57 -5.83 4.28 12.20
CA LEU A 57 -5.68 5.59 11.56
C LEU A 57 -4.27 5.74 10.97
N ASN A 58 -4.14 6.56 9.94
CA ASN A 58 -2.86 6.92 9.38
C ASN A 58 -2.18 8.06 10.18
N LEU A 59 -1.04 8.54 9.70
CA LEU A 59 -0.29 9.63 10.34
C LEU A 59 -1.05 10.97 10.42
N TRP A 60 -2.11 11.12 9.63
CA TRP A 60 -2.94 12.33 9.60
C TRP A 60 -4.26 12.15 10.33
N ASP A 61 -4.37 11.10 11.17
CA ASP A 61 -5.58 10.74 11.93
C ASP A 61 -6.80 10.48 11.04
N GLU A 62 -6.58 10.01 9.82
CA GLU A 62 -7.63 9.66 8.87
C GLU A 62 -7.89 8.17 8.87
N LYS A 63 -9.15 7.79 8.62
CA LYS A 63 -9.54 6.40 8.39
C LYS A 63 -8.98 5.89 7.07
N LEU A 64 -8.55 4.64 7.08
CA LEU A 64 -8.05 3.97 5.89
C LEU A 64 -9.20 3.37 5.08
N GLU A 65 -9.04 3.37 3.76
CA GLU A 65 -9.95 2.72 2.82
C GLU A 65 -9.27 1.52 2.19
N PHE A 66 -10.00 0.42 2.00
CA PHE A 66 -9.50 -0.73 1.28
C PHE A 66 -10.52 -1.17 0.23
N MET A 67 -10.05 -1.36 -1.00
CA MET A 67 -10.87 -1.80 -2.12
C MET A 67 -10.28 -3.06 -2.74
N GLU A 68 -11.13 -4.09 -2.82
CA GLU A 68 -10.81 -5.31 -3.53
C GLU A 68 -11.59 -5.33 -4.84
N LEU A 69 -10.87 -5.44 -5.95
CA LEU A 69 -11.44 -5.34 -7.29
C LEU A 69 -11.45 -6.71 -7.97
N GLU A 70 -12.10 -6.79 -9.13
CA GLU A 70 -12.27 -8.04 -9.87
C GLU A 70 -11.08 -8.42 -10.78
N SER A 71 -10.09 -7.54 -10.91
CA SER A 71 -8.85 -7.83 -11.65
C SER A 71 -7.73 -6.88 -11.24
N GLU A 72 -6.51 -7.22 -11.61
CA GLU A 72 -5.34 -6.37 -11.37
C GLU A 72 -5.42 -5.06 -12.15
N HIS A 73 -5.95 -5.11 -13.38
CA HIS A 73 -6.14 -3.90 -14.19
C HIS A 73 -7.13 -2.94 -13.53
N SER A 74 -8.28 -3.43 -13.06
CA SER A 74 -9.26 -2.60 -12.35
C SER A 74 -8.74 -2.11 -11.02
N SER A 75 -7.92 -2.92 -10.33
CA SER A 75 -7.26 -2.51 -9.09
C SER A 75 -6.34 -1.30 -9.32
N ALA A 76 -5.49 -1.36 -10.33
CA ALA A 76 -4.63 -0.23 -10.69
C ALA A 76 -5.43 0.99 -11.13
N SER A 77 -6.52 0.80 -11.90
CA SER A 77 -7.39 1.88 -12.33
C SER A 77 -8.11 2.56 -11.16
N SER A 78 -8.54 1.78 -10.17
CA SER A 78 -9.13 2.32 -8.93
C SER A 78 -8.10 3.10 -8.12
N ALA A 79 -6.87 2.61 -8.04
CA ALA A 79 -5.77 3.32 -7.40
C ALA A 79 -5.48 4.66 -8.10
N GLU A 80 -5.50 4.68 -9.43
CA GLU A 80 -5.36 5.91 -10.21
C GLU A 80 -6.46 6.92 -9.87
N GLY A 81 -7.72 6.48 -9.85
CA GLY A 81 -8.86 7.32 -9.49
C GLY A 81 -8.77 7.85 -8.07
N PHE A 82 -8.35 7.01 -7.14
CA PHE A 82 -8.13 7.41 -5.74
C PHE A 82 -7.07 8.50 -5.63
N ALA A 83 -5.95 8.34 -6.34
CA ALA A 83 -4.88 9.33 -6.36
C ALA A 83 -5.28 10.63 -7.07
N LEU A 84 -6.06 10.55 -8.16
CA LEU A 84 -6.63 11.72 -8.83
C LEU A 84 -7.55 12.52 -7.92
N ALA A 85 -8.26 11.85 -7.01
CA ALA A 85 -9.11 12.50 -6.01
C ALA A 85 -8.30 13.13 -4.85
N GLY A 86 -6.98 13.02 -4.86
CA GLY A 86 -6.10 13.65 -3.88
C GLY A 86 -5.58 12.71 -2.79
N GLY A 87 -5.87 11.41 -2.86
CA GLY A 87 -5.39 10.43 -1.89
C GLY A 87 -4.03 9.84 -2.26
N ARG A 88 -3.29 9.41 -1.26
CA ARG A 88 -2.11 8.57 -1.41
C ARG A 88 -2.54 7.12 -1.22
N VAL A 89 -2.23 6.25 -2.17
CA VAL A 89 -2.79 4.89 -2.23
C VAL A 89 -1.72 3.85 -2.55
N ALA A 90 -1.82 2.68 -1.92
CA ALA A 90 -1.01 1.52 -2.26
C ALA A 90 -1.80 0.57 -3.18
N ASN A 91 -1.08 -0.18 -4.00
CA ASN A 91 -1.66 -1.25 -4.81
C ASN A 91 -0.76 -2.49 -4.70
N TYR A 92 -1.34 -3.61 -4.29
CA TYR A 92 -0.60 -4.84 -4.05
C TYR A 92 -0.85 -5.84 -5.17
N THR A 93 0.23 -6.35 -5.74
CA THR A 93 0.18 -7.34 -6.81
C THR A 93 1.45 -8.20 -6.85
N SER A 94 1.49 -9.16 -7.75
CA SER A 94 2.67 -9.95 -8.06
C SER A 94 2.91 -10.01 -9.57
N GLY A 95 3.86 -10.82 -10.04
CA GLY A 95 4.38 -10.76 -11.41
C GLY A 95 3.34 -10.70 -12.52
N GLN A 96 2.40 -11.64 -12.56
CA GLN A 96 1.36 -11.68 -13.60
C GLN A 96 0.42 -10.47 -13.50
N GLY A 97 0.05 -10.09 -12.30
CA GLY A 97 -0.81 -8.94 -12.08
C GLY A 97 -0.15 -7.64 -12.49
N LEU A 98 1.14 -7.50 -12.27
CA LEU A 98 1.90 -6.34 -12.72
C LEU A 98 1.88 -6.21 -14.25
N VAL A 99 2.04 -7.31 -14.96
CA VAL A 99 1.94 -7.33 -16.42
C VAL A 99 0.53 -6.97 -16.88
N LEU A 100 -0.50 -7.50 -16.23
CA LEU A 100 -1.89 -7.23 -16.58
C LEU A 100 -2.27 -5.76 -16.37
N MET A 101 -1.73 -5.08 -15.37
CA MET A 101 -2.00 -3.66 -15.10
C MET A 101 -1.07 -2.68 -15.82
N LYS A 102 -0.14 -3.16 -16.61
CA LYS A 102 0.95 -2.35 -17.20
C LYS A 102 0.44 -1.10 -17.93
N GLU A 103 -0.65 -1.21 -18.68
CA GLU A 103 -1.24 -0.06 -19.37
C GLU A 103 -1.58 1.08 -18.42
N VAL A 104 -2.16 0.76 -17.28
CA VAL A 104 -2.55 1.76 -16.26
C VAL A 104 -1.33 2.39 -15.61
N LEU A 105 -0.24 1.64 -15.44
CA LEU A 105 0.99 2.17 -14.85
C LEU A 105 1.58 3.33 -15.66
N TYR A 106 1.45 3.31 -16.97
CA TYR A 106 1.88 4.43 -17.82
C TYR A 106 1.06 5.69 -17.56
N THR A 107 -0.23 5.58 -17.37
CA THR A 107 -1.10 6.73 -17.10
C THR A 107 -0.87 7.29 -15.70
N ILE A 108 -0.68 6.42 -14.70
CA ILE A 108 -0.31 6.82 -13.33
C ILE A 108 1.03 7.57 -13.34
N SER A 109 2.04 7.01 -14.00
CA SER A 109 3.36 7.61 -14.10
C SER A 109 3.33 8.94 -14.86
N GLY A 110 2.62 8.99 -15.98
CA GLY A 110 2.48 10.20 -16.79
C GLY A 110 1.81 11.35 -16.05
N LYS A 111 0.90 11.05 -15.14
CA LYS A 111 0.21 12.03 -14.29
C LYS A 111 0.95 12.33 -12.98
N ARG A 112 2.05 11.62 -12.69
CA ARG A 112 2.83 11.75 -11.45
C ARG A 112 1.99 11.56 -10.19
N LEU A 113 1.12 10.56 -10.19
CA LEU A 113 0.22 10.29 -9.08
C LEU A 113 0.91 9.51 -7.94
N PRO A 114 0.52 9.72 -6.68
CA PRO A 114 1.10 9.05 -5.52
C PRO A 114 0.47 7.65 -5.30
N VAL A 115 0.81 6.73 -6.20
CA VAL A 115 0.43 5.31 -6.12
C VAL A 115 1.66 4.47 -5.83
#